data_97fc309aa9f7dfac62c7e1b2969a53e3
#
_entry.id   97fc309aa9f7dfac62c7e1b2969a53e3
#
_cell.length_a   1.000
_cell.length_b   1.000
_cell.length_c   1.000
_cell.angle_alpha   90.00
_cell.angle_beta   90.00
_cell.angle_gamma   90.00
#
_symmetry.space_group_name_H-M   'P 1'
#
loop_
_entity.id
_entity.type
_entity.pdbx_description
1 polymer ?
#
loop_
_entity_poly.entity_id
_entity_poly.type
_entity_poly.pdbx_seq_one_letter_code
_entity_poly.pdbx_strand_id
1 'polypeptide(L)'
;PVLRWNYYKRESNTGFASVSDSKFTPGLTLTVKPAKPVSLWASVNTGYRPPILDELYFSMVWPGTHTVVVPNPDLKPEKSLNYEAGSSFKADGVFGSDDHLFAKAVFFYDDVKDFIAPKGWFEPTTPPTVYYSSQNVGHVVRKGIELSGTYAAGQLSTSVSYGLLHAVDKETNERMNGITPQSANLKLAYAFPAQAINVWYRAHWSKGGESSVEDRATGKNLHFSSFLTHSLGAEWSPKVADLANLQAGIA
;
A
#
# COMPACT_ATOMS: atom_id res chain seq x y z
N PRO A 1 13.07 -11.14 18.03
CA PRO A 1 12.98 -12.08 16.93
C PRO A 1 11.56 -12.59 16.76
N VAL A 2 11.17 -12.95 15.54
CA VAL A 2 9.92 -13.62 15.21
C VAL A 2 10.23 -14.77 14.24
N LEU A 3 9.51 -15.87 14.41
CA LEU A 3 9.49 -16.96 13.46
C LEU A 3 8.04 -17.32 13.19
N ARG A 4 7.63 -17.24 11.92
CA ARG A 4 6.27 -17.60 11.49
C ARG A 4 6.36 -18.81 10.57
N TRP A 5 5.48 -19.78 10.76
CA TRP A 5 5.22 -20.82 9.79
C TRP A 5 3.97 -20.48 8.99
N ASN A 6 4.09 -20.48 7.68
CA ASN A 6 3.01 -20.21 6.75
C ASN A 6 2.70 -21.50 6.01
N TYR A 7 1.42 -21.83 5.87
CA TYR A 7 0.92 -22.92 5.06
C TYR A 7 -0.29 -22.45 4.28
N TYR A 8 -0.40 -22.85 3.04
CA TYR A 8 -1.62 -22.66 2.27
C TYR A 8 -1.94 -23.89 1.43
N LYS A 9 -3.23 -24.07 1.14
CA LYS A 9 -3.76 -24.99 0.16
C LYS A 9 -4.83 -24.23 -0.64
N ARG A 10 -4.79 -24.35 -1.95
CA ARG A 10 -5.78 -23.82 -2.88
C ARG A 10 -6.34 -24.97 -3.70
N GLU A 11 -7.64 -25.08 -3.76
CA GLU A 11 -8.34 -26.10 -4.51
C GLU A 11 -9.23 -25.45 -5.56
N SER A 12 -9.28 -26.05 -6.74
CA SER A 12 -10.17 -25.65 -7.80
C SER A 12 -11.32 -26.64 -7.92
N ASN A 13 -12.52 -26.15 -8.12
CA ASN A 13 -13.69 -26.94 -8.49
C ASN A 13 -13.84 -27.07 -10.03
N THR A 14 -12.92 -26.51 -10.80
CA THR A 14 -12.95 -26.46 -12.28
C THR A 14 -11.99 -27.45 -12.94
N GLY A 15 -11.46 -28.42 -12.16
CA GLY A 15 -10.60 -29.50 -12.68
C GLY A 15 -9.09 -29.19 -12.70
N PHE A 16 -8.66 -28.01 -12.25
CA PHE A 16 -7.23 -27.74 -12.07
C PHE A 16 -6.68 -28.46 -10.83
N ALA A 17 -5.39 -28.77 -10.87
CA ALA A 17 -4.70 -29.38 -9.74
C ALA A 17 -4.72 -28.43 -8.51
N SER A 18 -4.85 -29.01 -7.32
CA SER A 18 -4.69 -28.25 -6.08
C SER A 18 -3.23 -27.86 -5.87
N VAL A 19 -3.03 -26.64 -5.38
CA VAL A 19 -1.70 -26.09 -5.09
C VAL A 19 -1.54 -25.90 -3.59
N SER A 20 -0.44 -26.36 -3.02
CA SER A 20 -0.11 -26.14 -1.61
C SER A 20 1.39 -25.95 -1.43
N ASP A 21 1.75 -25.13 -0.46
CA ASP A 21 3.17 -24.95 -0.07
C ASP A 21 3.25 -24.47 1.39
N SER A 22 4.43 -24.56 1.99
CA SER A 22 4.69 -24.05 3.33
C SER A 22 6.06 -23.42 3.42
N LYS A 23 6.17 -22.39 4.27
CA LYS A 23 7.41 -21.62 4.44
C LYS A 23 7.57 -21.10 5.84
N PHE A 24 8.75 -21.25 6.42
CA PHE A 24 9.16 -20.48 7.58
C PHE A 24 9.66 -19.10 7.14
N THR A 25 9.18 -18.08 7.84
CA THR A 25 9.55 -16.67 7.61
C THR A 25 10.10 -16.08 8.91
N PRO A 26 11.46 -16.12 9.08
CA PRO A 26 12.10 -15.47 10.20
C PRO A 26 12.15 -13.96 10.05
N GLY A 27 12.22 -13.28 11.20
CA GLY A 27 12.42 -11.84 11.27
C GLY A 27 13.12 -11.44 12.57
N LEU A 28 13.85 -10.34 12.49
CA LEU A 28 14.55 -9.75 13.61
C LEU A 28 14.36 -8.23 13.58
N THR A 29 13.97 -7.67 14.71
CA THR A 29 13.92 -6.22 14.93
C THR A 29 14.73 -5.89 16.17
N LEU A 30 15.58 -4.89 16.03
CA LEU A 30 16.31 -4.25 17.12
C LEU A 30 15.72 -2.85 17.33
N THR A 31 15.38 -2.53 18.57
CA THR A 31 14.91 -1.18 18.93
C THR A 31 15.76 -0.67 20.10
N VAL A 32 16.22 0.56 19.97
CA VAL A 32 16.93 1.29 21.02
C VAL A 32 16.23 2.61 21.31
N LYS A 33 16.24 3.00 22.56
CA LYS A 33 15.68 4.27 23.06
C LYS A 33 16.78 5.08 23.72
N PRO A 34 17.56 5.86 22.94
CA PRO A 34 18.70 6.63 23.47
C PRO A 34 18.26 7.73 24.42
N ALA A 35 17.03 8.22 24.29
CA ALA A 35 16.40 9.19 25.18
C ALA A 35 14.90 8.93 25.26
N LYS A 36 14.22 9.44 26.29
CA LYS A 36 12.77 9.26 26.49
C LYS A 36 11.92 9.59 25.23
N PRO A 37 12.18 10.70 24.51
CA PRO A 37 11.35 11.03 23.34
C PRO A 37 11.75 10.29 22.07
N VAL A 38 12.90 9.60 22.02
CA VAL A 38 13.49 9.07 20.79
C VAL A 38 13.48 7.54 20.82
N SER A 39 12.96 6.94 19.76
CA SER A 39 13.13 5.51 19.47
C SER A 39 13.76 5.35 18.09
N LEU A 40 14.75 4.46 18.00
CA LEU A 40 15.41 4.06 16.77
C LEU A 40 15.21 2.56 16.59
N TRP A 41 14.94 2.11 15.38
CA TRP A 41 14.87 0.68 15.10
C TRP A 41 15.48 0.33 13.75
N ALA A 42 15.89 -0.92 13.66
CA ALA A 42 16.25 -1.57 12.42
C ALA A 42 15.68 -2.98 12.41
N SER A 43 15.21 -3.43 11.26
CA SER A 43 14.68 -4.77 11.11
C SER A 43 15.12 -5.43 9.80
N VAL A 44 15.20 -6.75 9.83
CA VAL A 44 15.27 -7.62 8.67
C VAL A 44 14.21 -8.69 8.81
N ASN A 45 13.37 -8.83 7.80
CA ASN A 45 12.23 -9.76 7.83
C ASN A 45 12.16 -10.49 6.49
N THR A 46 11.78 -11.76 6.51
CA THR A 46 11.42 -12.48 5.31
C THR A 46 9.90 -12.45 5.13
N GLY A 47 9.46 -12.25 3.91
CA GLY A 47 8.06 -12.30 3.51
C GLY A 47 7.75 -13.50 2.63
N TYR A 48 6.50 -13.90 2.62
CA TYR A 48 5.98 -14.99 1.82
C TYR A 48 4.53 -14.70 1.45
N ARG A 49 4.25 -14.59 0.16
CA ARG A 49 2.90 -14.37 -0.37
C ARG A 49 2.50 -15.50 -1.31
N PRO A 50 1.60 -16.40 -0.88
CA PRO A 50 1.04 -17.39 -1.79
C PRO A 50 0.18 -16.72 -2.85
N PRO A 51 0.08 -17.31 -4.07
CA PRO A 51 -0.85 -16.84 -5.08
C PRO A 51 -2.29 -16.88 -4.54
N ILE A 52 -3.12 -15.93 -4.92
CA ILE A 52 -4.55 -15.94 -4.62
C ILE A 52 -5.31 -16.78 -5.64
N LEU A 53 -6.59 -17.10 -5.35
CA LEU A 53 -7.39 -17.96 -6.22
C LEU A 53 -7.57 -17.38 -7.63
N ASP A 54 -7.75 -16.05 -7.72
CA ASP A 54 -7.90 -15.37 -9.00
C ASP A 54 -6.62 -15.43 -9.85
N GLU A 55 -5.45 -15.32 -9.22
CA GLU A 55 -4.18 -15.45 -9.92
C GLU A 55 -3.97 -16.86 -10.49
N LEU A 56 -4.43 -17.89 -9.76
CA LEU A 56 -4.25 -19.29 -10.15
C LEU A 56 -5.30 -19.78 -11.16
N TYR A 57 -6.59 -19.44 -10.95
CA TYR A 57 -7.69 -20.14 -11.57
C TYR A 57 -8.68 -19.26 -12.31
N PHE A 58 -8.55 -17.94 -12.25
CA PHE A 58 -9.47 -17.06 -12.94
C PHE A 58 -9.34 -17.20 -14.45
N SER A 59 -10.49 -17.45 -15.11
CA SER A 59 -10.60 -17.54 -16.55
C SER A 59 -11.78 -16.70 -17.02
N MET A 60 -11.56 -15.88 -18.03
CA MET A 60 -12.61 -15.04 -18.60
C MET A 60 -12.36 -14.81 -20.08
N VAL A 61 -13.44 -14.82 -20.86
CA VAL A 61 -13.44 -14.38 -22.24
C VAL A 61 -14.35 -13.16 -22.32
N TRP A 62 -13.82 -12.01 -22.76
CA TRP A 62 -14.64 -10.83 -23.01
C TRP A 62 -15.18 -10.85 -24.44
N PRO A 63 -16.50 -11.07 -24.62
CA PRO A 63 -17.11 -11.02 -25.94
C PRO A 63 -16.93 -9.65 -26.60
N GLY A 64 -16.55 -9.63 -27.87
CA GLY A 64 -16.41 -8.41 -28.67
C GLY A 64 -15.07 -7.66 -28.55
N THR A 65 -14.21 -8.00 -27.56
CA THR A 65 -12.89 -7.40 -27.43
C THR A 65 -11.74 -8.33 -27.81
N HIS A 66 -12.07 -9.61 -28.09
CA HIS A 66 -11.07 -10.65 -28.34
C HIS A 66 -9.98 -10.71 -27.26
N THR A 67 -10.42 -10.61 -25.99
CA THR A 67 -9.55 -10.64 -24.84
C THR A 67 -9.88 -11.86 -23.98
N VAL A 68 -8.86 -12.62 -23.63
CA VAL A 68 -8.97 -13.86 -22.85
C VAL A 68 -8.04 -13.78 -21.64
N VAL A 69 -8.56 -14.07 -20.46
CA VAL A 69 -7.76 -14.32 -19.26
C VAL A 69 -7.58 -15.82 -19.10
N VAL A 70 -6.34 -16.25 -18.98
CA VAL A 70 -5.95 -17.65 -18.87
C VAL A 70 -5.45 -17.95 -17.45
N PRO A 71 -5.94 -19.00 -16.79
CA PRO A 71 -5.44 -19.46 -15.50
C PRO A 71 -3.96 -19.83 -15.55
N ASN A 72 -3.27 -19.69 -14.41
CA ASN A 72 -1.91 -20.18 -14.24
C ASN A 72 -1.75 -20.91 -12.90
N PRO A 73 -2.04 -22.20 -12.83
CA PRO A 73 -1.89 -23.00 -11.60
C PRO A 73 -0.41 -23.27 -11.24
N ASP A 74 0.54 -22.96 -12.10
CA ASP A 74 1.98 -23.20 -11.88
C ASP A 74 2.69 -22.03 -11.18
N LEU A 75 1.94 -21.03 -10.72
CA LEU A 75 2.49 -19.89 -10.01
C LEU A 75 3.21 -20.30 -8.73
N LYS A 76 4.43 -19.78 -8.58
CA LYS A 76 5.22 -19.89 -7.35
C LYS A 76 4.84 -18.76 -6.38
N PRO A 77 4.88 -19.02 -5.06
CA PRO A 77 4.73 -17.97 -4.08
C PRO A 77 5.84 -16.93 -4.17
N GLU A 78 5.49 -15.67 -4.00
CA GLU A 78 6.48 -14.60 -3.84
C GLU A 78 7.25 -14.77 -2.53
N LYS A 79 8.52 -14.45 -2.57
CA LYS A 79 9.41 -14.45 -1.42
C LYS A 79 10.12 -13.11 -1.35
N SER A 80 10.11 -12.50 -0.17
CA SER A 80 10.79 -11.22 0.00
C SER A 80 11.78 -11.24 1.16
N LEU A 81 12.78 -10.39 1.03
CA LEU A 81 13.69 -10.01 2.09
C LEU A 81 13.58 -8.50 2.28
N ASN A 82 13.09 -8.11 3.43
CA ASN A 82 12.69 -6.73 3.73
C ASN A 82 13.63 -6.17 4.79
N TYR A 83 14.23 -5.03 4.51
CA TYR A 83 15.03 -4.25 5.44
C TYR A 83 14.29 -2.97 5.75
N GLU A 84 14.23 -2.61 7.01
CA GLU A 84 13.65 -1.36 7.47
C GLU A 84 14.57 -0.73 8.52
N ALA A 85 14.73 0.59 8.44
CA ALA A 85 15.35 1.38 9.48
C ALA A 85 14.51 2.63 9.71
N GLY A 86 14.31 2.99 10.96
CA GLY A 86 13.47 4.14 11.26
C GLY A 86 13.78 4.79 12.59
N SER A 87 13.17 5.97 12.73
CA SER A 87 13.21 6.75 13.96
C SER A 87 11.83 7.28 14.28
N SER A 88 11.53 7.43 15.55
CA SER A 88 10.37 8.18 16.00
C SER A 88 10.74 9.09 17.17
N PHE A 89 10.06 10.22 17.19
CA PHE A 89 10.12 11.19 18.27
C PHE A 89 8.72 11.40 18.83
N LYS A 90 8.57 11.31 20.15
CA LYS A 90 7.32 11.57 20.85
C LYS A 90 7.63 12.41 22.08
N ALA A 91 7.02 13.60 22.13
CA ALA A 91 7.19 14.50 23.26
C ALA A 91 5.90 15.29 23.53
N ASP A 92 5.73 15.66 24.79
CA ASP A 92 4.68 16.53 25.27
C ASP A 92 5.31 17.85 25.71
N GLY A 93 4.57 18.96 25.56
CA GLY A 93 5.04 20.27 25.99
C GLY A 93 6.21 20.83 25.19
N VAL A 94 6.23 20.62 23.85
CA VAL A 94 7.33 21.05 22.96
C VAL A 94 7.26 22.53 22.65
N PHE A 95 6.08 23.03 22.31
CA PHE A 95 5.81 24.43 21.96
C PHE A 95 4.87 25.12 22.96
N GLY A 96 4.15 24.34 23.77
CA GLY A 96 3.21 24.80 24.79
C GLY A 96 2.98 23.71 25.84
N SER A 97 2.38 24.07 27.00
CA SER A 97 2.20 23.14 28.14
C SER A 97 1.35 21.90 27.82
N ASP A 98 0.40 22.04 26.87
CA ASP A 98 -0.63 21.03 26.61
C ASP A 98 -0.55 20.49 25.17
N ASP A 99 0.63 20.53 24.56
CA ASP A 99 0.80 19.99 23.24
C ASP A 99 1.40 18.57 23.25
N HIS A 100 1.11 17.84 22.18
CA HIS A 100 1.61 16.51 21.92
C HIS A 100 2.18 16.46 20.50
N LEU A 101 3.44 16.13 20.37
CA LEU A 101 4.13 15.96 19.10
C LEU A 101 4.56 14.51 18.92
N PHE A 102 4.21 13.95 17.77
CA PHE A 102 4.78 12.68 17.29
C PHE A 102 5.32 12.87 15.88
N ALA A 103 6.52 12.40 15.63
CA ALA A 103 7.13 12.35 14.29
C ALA A 103 7.76 10.96 14.08
N LYS A 104 7.67 10.45 12.86
CA LYS A 104 8.23 9.16 12.45
C LYS A 104 8.84 9.28 11.06
N ALA A 105 10.03 8.72 10.89
CA ALA A 105 10.69 8.54 9.61
C ALA A 105 11.08 7.06 9.45
N VAL A 106 10.81 6.50 8.29
CA VAL A 106 11.12 5.11 7.94
C VAL A 106 11.78 5.08 6.58
N PHE A 107 12.87 4.37 6.48
CA PHE A 107 13.46 3.92 5.23
C PHE A 107 13.22 2.43 5.09
N PHE A 108 12.82 1.98 3.92
CA PHE A 108 12.63 0.56 3.63
C PHE A 108 13.27 0.15 2.30
N TYR A 109 13.64 -1.12 2.23
CA TYR A 109 14.16 -1.78 1.06
C TYR A 109 13.62 -3.21 1.01
N ASP A 110 12.84 -3.53 -0.01
CA ASP A 110 12.24 -4.83 -0.23
C ASP A 110 12.82 -5.47 -1.49
N ASP A 111 13.36 -6.65 -1.36
CA ASP A 111 13.83 -7.51 -2.44
C ASP A 111 12.82 -8.65 -2.60
N VAL A 112 12.06 -8.66 -3.70
CA VAL A 112 10.96 -9.60 -3.94
C VAL A 112 11.29 -10.49 -5.13
N LYS A 113 11.39 -11.78 -4.90
CA LYS A 113 11.59 -12.82 -5.93
C LYS A 113 10.27 -13.51 -6.24
N ASP A 114 10.19 -14.04 -7.46
CA ASP A 114 9.00 -14.71 -7.99
C ASP A 114 7.76 -13.77 -7.94
N PHE A 115 7.95 -12.46 -8.13
CA PHE A 115 6.87 -11.47 -8.08
C PHE A 115 5.76 -11.82 -9.06
N ILE A 116 4.50 -11.80 -8.61
CA ILE A 116 3.35 -12.15 -9.45
C ILE A 116 2.73 -10.88 -10.01
N ALA A 117 2.68 -10.78 -11.33
CA ALA A 117 2.02 -9.68 -12.03
C ALA A 117 1.24 -10.20 -13.25
N PRO A 118 0.20 -9.47 -13.68
CA PRO A 118 -0.48 -9.77 -14.93
C PRO A 118 0.48 -9.53 -16.10
N LYS A 119 0.55 -10.49 -17.01
CA LYS A 119 1.30 -10.38 -18.26
C LYS A 119 0.37 -10.67 -19.43
N GLY A 120 0.36 -9.75 -20.40
CA GLY A 120 -0.39 -9.89 -21.63
C GLY A 120 0.52 -10.29 -22.78
N TRP A 121 -0.05 -11.02 -23.74
CA TRP A 121 0.57 -11.31 -25.03
C TRP A 121 -0.48 -11.32 -26.11
N PHE A 122 -0.01 -11.13 -27.34
CA PHE A 122 -0.86 -11.05 -28.51
C PHE A 122 -0.66 -12.29 -29.39
N GLU A 123 -1.77 -12.90 -29.85
CA GLU A 123 -1.76 -13.94 -30.84
C GLU A 123 -2.43 -13.43 -32.13
N PRO A 124 -1.78 -13.55 -33.29
CA PRO A 124 -2.30 -13.11 -34.59
C PRO A 124 -3.32 -14.10 -35.14
N THR A 125 -4.32 -14.44 -34.35
CA THR A 125 -5.47 -15.26 -34.76
C THR A 125 -6.44 -14.43 -35.61
N THR A 126 -7.47 -15.05 -36.18
CA THR A 126 -8.53 -14.36 -36.91
C THR A 126 -9.87 -14.53 -36.19
N PRO A 127 -10.37 -13.50 -35.50
CA PRO A 127 -9.76 -12.19 -35.23
C PRO A 127 -8.58 -12.23 -34.23
N PRO A 128 -7.70 -11.21 -34.24
CA PRO A 128 -6.56 -11.13 -33.35
C PRO A 128 -7.00 -11.14 -31.88
N THR A 129 -6.33 -11.94 -31.05
CA THR A 129 -6.72 -12.12 -29.65
C THR A 129 -5.60 -11.71 -28.69
N VAL A 130 -5.97 -10.98 -27.65
CA VAL A 130 -5.06 -10.61 -26.54
C VAL A 130 -5.33 -11.54 -25.38
N TYR A 131 -4.29 -12.17 -24.90
CA TYR A 131 -4.31 -13.03 -23.73
C TYR A 131 -3.69 -12.33 -22.52
N TYR A 132 -4.23 -12.57 -21.34
CA TYR A 132 -3.67 -12.17 -20.06
C TYR A 132 -3.57 -13.36 -19.14
N SER A 133 -2.50 -13.43 -18.36
CA SER A 133 -2.35 -14.42 -17.28
C SER A 133 -1.50 -13.82 -16.18
N SER A 134 -1.74 -14.20 -14.94
CA SER A 134 -0.81 -13.94 -13.86
C SER A 134 0.45 -14.78 -14.04
N GLN A 135 1.63 -14.17 -13.94
CA GLN A 135 2.90 -14.84 -14.10
C GLN A 135 3.90 -14.39 -13.05
N ASN A 136 4.84 -15.26 -12.69
CA ASN A 136 5.99 -14.83 -11.93
C ASN A 136 6.92 -14.06 -12.89
N VAL A 137 6.97 -12.75 -12.72
CA VAL A 137 7.71 -11.83 -13.61
C VAL A 137 9.11 -11.51 -13.08
N GLY A 138 9.66 -12.41 -12.26
CA GLY A 138 11.04 -12.33 -11.87
C GLY A 138 11.31 -11.58 -10.55
N HIS A 139 12.18 -10.58 -10.56
CA HIS A 139 12.80 -9.98 -9.39
C HIS A 139 12.50 -8.50 -9.31
N VAL A 140 11.72 -8.08 -8.31
CA VAL A 140 11.34 -6.68 -8.09
C VAL A 140 12.01 -6.15 -6.84
N VAL A 141 12.63 -4.97 -6.94
CA VAL A 141 13.16 -4.22 -5.80
C VAL A 141 12.32 -2.98 -5.59
N ARG A 142 11.84 -2.81 -4.35
CA ARG A 142 11.13 -1.61 -3.89
C ARG A 142 11.94 -0.96 -2.78
N LYS A 143 12.09 0.35 -2.83
CA LYS A 143 12.74 1.12 -1.78
C LYS A 143 12.08 2.47 -1.64
N GLY A 144 12.08 3.00 -0.44
CA GLY A 144 11.41 4.26 -0.21
C GLY A 144 11.63 4.86 1.15
N ILE A 145 10.98 5.99 1.34
CA ILE A 145 10.95 6.73 2.60
C ILE A 145 9.51 7.03 2.93
N GLU A 146 9.14 6.83 4.18
CA GLU A 146 7.87 7.24 4.74
C GLU A 146 8.11 8.20 5.89
N LEU A 147 7.49 9.37 5.82
CA LEU A 147 7.48 10.37 6.88
C LEU A 147 6.06 10.54 7.39
N SER A 148 5.89 10.62 8.69
CA SER A 148 4.59 10.95 9.28
C SER A 148 4.79 11.78 10.55
N GLY A 149 3.79 12.62 10.84
CA GLY A 149 3.78 13.42 12.04
C GLY A 149 2.36 13.75 12.45
N THR A 150 2.15 13.88 13.76
CA THR A 150 0.93 14.41 14.35
C THR A 150 1.31 15.45 15.38
N TYR A 151 0.53 16.51 15.41
CA TYR A 151 0.63 17.54 16.44
C TYR A 151 -0.78 17.87 16.95
N ALA A 152 -0.92 17.92 18.25
CA ALA A 152 -2.16 18.31 18.91
C ALA A 152 -1.85 19.33 20.00
N ALA A 153 -2.63 20.41 20.04
CA ALA A 153 -2.56 21.45 21.07
C ALA A 153 -3.96 22.00 21.35
N GLY A 154 -4.44 21.79 22.56
CA GLY A 154 -5.81 22.14 22.93
C GLY A 154 -6.85 21.51 22.00
N GLN A 155 -7.59 22.36 21.26
CA GLN A 155 -8.62 21.90 20.31
C GLN A 155 -8.10 21.63 18.90
N LEU A 156 -6.89 22.04 18.58
CA LEU A 156 -6.27 21.85 17.27
C LEU A 156 -5.57 20.50 17.19
N SER A 157 -5.79 19.76 16.13
CA SER A 157 -4.98 18.60 15.77
C SER A 157 -4.60 18.63 14.29
N THR A 158 -3.39 18.20 13.99
CA THR A 158 -2.89 18.05 12.62
C THR A 158 -2.18 16.74 12.44
N SER A 159 -2.30 16.16 11.24
CA SER A 159 -1.52 15.00 10.82
C SER A 159 -0.98 15.25 9.43
N VAL A 160 0.28 14.92 9.23
CA VAL A 160 0.95 14.97 7.92
C VAL A 160 1.57 13.62 7.63
N SER A 161 1.57 13.22 6.36
CA SER A 161 2.36 12.09 5.91
C SER A 161 2.89 12.34 4.51
N TYR A 162 4.05 11.78 4.23
CA TYR A 162 4.68 11.79 2.91
C TYR A 162 5.32 10.44 2.65
N GLY A 163 5.09 9.91 1.44
CA GLY A 163 5.68 8.68 0.96
C GLY A 163 6.43 8.88 -0.36
N LEU A 164 7.62 8.32 -0.45
CA LEU A 164 8.40 8.19 -1.66
C LEU A 164 8.65 6.71 -1.91
N LEU A 165 8.25 6.21 -3.08
CA LEU A 165 8.42 4.83 -3.50
C LEU A 165 9.14 4.76 -4.86
N HIS A 166 10.19 3.98 -4.92
CA HIS A 166 10.88 3.60 -6.14
C HIS A 166 10.85 2.07 -6.27
N ALA A 167 10.22 1.57 -7.32
CA ALA A 167 10.10 0.16 -7.62
C ALA A 167 10.65 -0.14 -9.02
N VAL A 168 11.48 -1.16 -9.12
CA VAL A 168 12.19 -1.54 -10.36
C VAL A 168 12.13 -3.05 -10.52
N ASP A 169 11.80 -3.49 -11.71
CA ASP A 169 12.07 -4.84 -12.17
C ASP A 169 13.57 -4.97 -12.42
N LYS A 170 14.23 -5.92 -11.76
CA LYS A 170 15.67 -6.10 -11.83
C LYS A 170 16.11 -6.87 -13.08
N GLU A 171 15.21 -7.54 -13.78
CA GLU A 171 15.52 -8.27 -15.01
C GLU A 171 15.56 -7.31 -16.20
N THR A 172 14.59 -6.38 -16.27
CA THR A 172 14.51 -5.38 -17.34
C THR A 172 15.19 -4.07 -17.00
N ASN A 173 15.45 -3.82 -15.71
CA ASN A 173 15.89 -2.54 -15.13
C ASN A 173 14.92 -1.39 -15.37
N GLU A 174 13.66 -1.70 -15.63
CA GLU A 174 12.60 -0.73 -15.85
C GLU A 174 11.85 -0.43 -14.55
N ARG A 175 11.30 0.76 -14.46
CA ARG A 175 10.42 1.11 -13.34
C ARG A 175 9.12 0.33 -13.46
N MET A 176 8.61 -0.12 -12.31
CA MET A 176 7.29 -0.71 -12.24
C MET A 176 6.22 0.34 -12.53
N ASN A 177 5.40 0.06 -13.54
CA ASN A 177 4.27 0.91 -13.92
C ASN A 177 3.09 0.74 -12.96
N GLY A 178 2.16 1.70 -12.96
CA GLY A 178 0.97 1.66 -12.10
C GLY A 178 1.23 1.93 -10.62
N ILE A 179 2.45 2.35 -10.26
CA ILE A 179 2.85 2.68 -8.89
C ILE A 179 2.92 4.20 -8.73
N THR A 180 2.24 4.72 -7.72
CA THR A 180 2.35 6.13 -7.32
C THR A 180 3.74 6.38 -6.70
N PRO A 181 4.61 7.18 -7.34
CA PRO A 181 5.98 7.35 -6.86
C PRO A 181 6.08 8.24 -5.63
N GLN A 182 5.17 9.17 -5.44
CA GLN A 182 5.13 10.07 -4.29
C GLN A 182 3.68 10.41 -3.93
N SER A 183 3.41 10.48 -2.64
CA SER A 183 2.14 10.97 -2.12
C SER A 183 2.33 11.75 -0.83
N ALA A 184 1.45 12.71 -0.59
CA ALA A 184 1.40 13.48 0.64
C ALA A 184 -0.03 13.63 1.13
N ASN A 185 -0.22 13.58 2.44
CA ASN A 185 -1.51 13.81 3.08
C ASN A 185 -1.35 14.87 4.18
N LEU A 186 -2.34 15.73 4.28
CA LEU A 186 -2.53 16.67 5.37
C LEU A 186 -3.94 16.49 5.93
N LYS A 187 -4.06 16.43 7.24
CA LYS A 187 -5.33 16.57 7.94
C LYS A 187 -5.18 17.66 9.00
N LEU A 188 -6.12 18.59 9.00
CA LEU A 188 -6.30 19.57 10.06
C LEU A 188 -7.66 19.32 10.69
N ALA A 189 -7.76 19.37 12.00
CA ALA A 189 -9.04 19.27 12.68
C ALA A 189 -9.07 20.21 13.87
N TYR A 190 -10.24 20.80 14.11
CA TYR A 190 -10.50 21.68 15.24
C TYR A 190 -11.79 21.25 15.95
N ALA A 191 -11.66 20.99 17.23
CA ALA A 191 -12.78 20.61 18.08
C ALA A 191 -13.42 21.83 18.73
N PHE A 192 -14.74 21.89 18.76
CA PHE A 192 -15.56 22.85 19.50
C PHE A 192 -16.31 22.08 20.60
N PRO A 193 -15.68 21.87 21.78
CA PRO A 193 -16.22 20.99 22.81
C PRO A 193 -17.57 21.44 23.32
N ALA A 194 -17.80 22.76 23.47
CA ALA A 194 -19.05 23.32 23.95
C ALA A 194 -20.24 23.03 23.01
N GLN A 195 -20.01 22.95 21.72
CA GLN A 195 -20.99 22.63 20.69
C GLN A 195 -21.04 21.14 20.32
N ALA A 196 -20.10 20.36 20.85
CA ALA A 196 -19.87 18.96 20.48
C ALA A 196 -19.64 18.79 18.96
N ILE A 197 -18.95 19.76 18.33
CA ILE A 197 -18.64 19.77 16.90
C ILE A 197 -17.15 19.58 16.71
N ASN A 198 -16.79 18.78 15.73
CA ASN A 198 -15.43 18.64 15.22
C ASN A 198 -15.44 18.97 13.71
N VAL A 199 -14.66 19.97 13.31
CA VAL A 199 -14.50 20.36 11.90
C VAL A 199 -13.13 19.90 11.43
N TRP A 200 -13.07 19.34 10.22
CA TRP A 200 -11.81 18.88 9.68
C TRP A 200 -11.66 19.23 8.19
N TYR A 201 -10.42 19.42 7.82
CA TYR A 201 -9.96 19.56 6.43
C TYR A 201 -8.92 18.50 6.12
N ARG A 202 -8.98 17.93 4.92
CA ARG A 202 -7.98 16.99 4.38
C ARG A 202 -7.54 17.44 3.00
N ALA A 203 -6.25 17.33 2.75
CA ALA A 203 -5.67 17.41 1.42
C ALA A 203 -4.88 16.14 1.13
N HIS A 204 -5.05 15.60 -0.06
CA HIS A 204 -4.27 14.48 -0.55
C HIS A 204 -3.66 14.85 -1.90
N TRP A 205 -2.34 14.79 -1.97
CA TRP A 205 -1.57 14.96 -3.20
C TRP A 205 -0.95 13.65 -3.63
N SER A 206 -1.02 13.37 -4.94
CA SER A 206 -0.39 12.21 -5.56
C SER A 206 0.38 12.67 -6.81
N LYS A 207 1.62 12.26 -6.91
CA LYS A 207 2.43 12.50 -8.10
C LYS A 207 1.96 11.61 -9.22
N GLY A 208 1.86 12.19 -10.41
CA GLY A 208 1.58 11.46 -11.63
C GLY A 208 2.68 10.44 -11.98
N GLY A 209 2.35 9.56 -12.88
CA GLY A 209 3.25 8.50 -13.32
C GLY A 209 2.74 7.81 -14.58
N GLU A 210 3.31 6.67 -14.90
CA GLU A 210 2.91 5.86 -16.03
C GLU A 210 1.99 4.72 -15.54
N SER A 211 0.96 4.46 -16.32
CA SER A 211 0.07 3.32 -16.13
C SER A 211 0.73 2.03 -16.61
N SER A 212 0.30 0.89 -16.09
CA SER A 212 0.59 -0.41 -16.68
C SER A 212 -0.23 -0.72 -17.95
N VAL A 213 -1.16 0.17 -18.30
CA VAL A 213 -1.99 0.05 -19.50
C VAL A 213 -1.34 0.86 -20.63
N GLU A 214 -1.15 0.20 -21.78
CA GLU A 214 -0.64 0.84 -22.98
C GLU A 214 -1.79 1.44 -23.81
N ASP A 215 -1.52 2.58 -24.43
CA ASP A 215 -2.34 3.13 -25.48
C ASP A 215 -2.19 2.27 -26.76
N ARG A 216 -3.29 1.67 -27.21
CA ARG A 216 -3.31 0.78 -28.38
C ARG A 216 -2.88 1.45 -29.69
N ALA A 217 -3.05 2.76 -29.81
CA ALA A 217 -2.69 3.49 -31.03
C ALA A 217 -1.20 3.81 -31.09
N THR A 218 -0.57 4.03 -29.96
CA THR A 218 0.82 4.50 -29.88
C THR A 218 1.81 3.46 -29.33
N GLY A 219 1.31 2.40 -28.71
CA GLY A 219 2.13 1.39 -28.01
C GLY A 219 2.89 1.96 -26.80
N LYS A 220 2.48 3.13 -26.29
CA LYS A 220 3.09 3.78 -25.14
C LYS A 220 2.19 3.64 -23.91
N ASN A 221 2.80 3.54 -22.76
CA ASN A 221 2.06 3.54 -21.50
C ASN A 221 1.25 4.83 -21.34
N LEU A 222 0.01 4.71 -20.90
CA LEU A 222 -0.81 5.86 -20.56
C LEU A 222 -0.17 6.62 -19.39
N HIS A 223 -0.11 7.93 -19.53
CA HIS A 223 0.40 8.81 -18.49
C HIS A 223 -0.74 9.43 -17.71
N PHE A 224 -0.68 9.40 -16.40
CA PHE A 224 -1.63 10.09 -15.53
C PHE A 224 -0.94 11.26 -14.81
N SER A 225 -1.64 12.40 -14.77
CA SER A 225 -1.14 13.63 -14.16
C SER A 225 -1.13 13.55 -12.64
N SER A 226 -0.28 14.37 -12.02
CA SER A 226 -0.39 14.63 -10.59
C SER A 226 -1.73 15.26 -10.27
N PHE A 227 -2.29 14.92 -9.11
CA PHE A 227 -3.55 15.49 -8.64
C PHE A 227 -3.47 15.89 -7.17
N LEU A 228 -4.32 16.81 -6.80
CA LEU A 228 -4.53 17.25 -5.43
C LEU A 228 -6.04 17.26 -5.16
N THR A 229 -6.47 16.54 -4.15
CA THR A 229 -7.86 16.51 -3.70
C THR A 229 -8.00 17.22 -2.36
N HIS A 230 -9.15 17.83 -2.15
CA HIS A 230 -9.52 18.51 -0.92
C HIS A 230 -10.84 17.94 -0.40
N SER A 231 -10.93 17.77 0.90
CA SER A 231 -12.17 17.37 1.56
C SER A 231 -12.35 18.22 2.83
N LEU A 232 -13.55 18.64 3.08
CA LEU A 232 -13.94 19.37 4.28
C LEU A 232 -15.14 18.66 4.90
N GLY A 233 -15.15 18.51 6.21
CA GLY A 233 -16.28 17.90 6.90
C GLY A 233 -16.46 18.42 8.30
N ALA A 234 -17.65 18.22 8.84
CA ALA A 234 -17.99 18.47 10.21
C ALA A 234 -18.74 17.28 10.80
N GLU A 235 -18.41 16.96 12.03
CA GLU A 235 -19.03 15.89 12.80
C GLU A 235 -19.64 16.52 14.07
N TRP A 236 -20.91 16.22 14.31
CA TRP A 236 -21.61 16.65 15.50
C TRP A 236 -21.94 15.43 16.37
N SER A 237 -21.47 15.43 17.61
CA SER A 237 -21.59 14.30 18.53
C SER A 237 -22.05 14.79 19.91
N PRO A 238 -23.32 15.27 20.05
CA PRO A 238 -23.85 15.74 21.32
C PRO A 238 -23.96 14.56 22.30
N LYS A 239 -23.70 14.85 23.58
CA LYS A 239 -24.07 13.93 24.66
C LYS A 239 -25.58 14.06 24.90
N VAL A 240 -26.34 13.13 24.39
CA VAL A 240 -27.79 13.07 24.60
C VAL A 240 -28.06 12.05 25.71
N ALA A 241 -28.18 12.51 26.96
CA ALA A 241 -28.44 11.71 28.16
C ALA A 241 -27.55 10.43 28.26
N ASP A 242 -27.44 9.83 29.41
CA ASP A 242 -26.55 8.69 29.70
C ASP A 242 -26.78 7.40 28.86
N LEU A 243 -27.61 7.42 27.82
CA LEU A 243 -28.11 6.24 27.13
C LEU A 243 -27.78 6.16 25.61
N ALA A 244 -27.34 7.23 24.95
CA ALA A 244 -27.03 7.19 23.51
C ALA A 244 -26.04 8.27 23.08
N ASN A 245 -25.04 7.89 22.28
CA ASN A 245 -24.22 8.80 21.49
C ASN A 245 -24.85 8.94 20.09
N LEU A 246 -25.33 10.12 19.73
CA LEU A 246 -25.75 10.46 18.38
C LEU A 246 -24.56 11.04 17.62
N GLN A 247 -24.29 10.51 16.42
CA GLN A 247 -23.27 11.06 15.51
C GLN A 247 -23.94 11.45 14.20
N ALA A 248 -23.72 12.67 13.75
CA ALA A 248 -24.10 13.14 12.42
C ALA A 248 -22.88 13.80 11.78
N GLY A 249 -22.60 13.49 10.53
CA GLY A 249 -21.45 14.04 9.81
C GLY A 249 -21.82 14.41 8.38
N ILE A 250 -21.12 15.41 7.86
CA ILE A 250 -21.11 15.81 6.45
C ILE A 250 -19.64 15.80 6.02
N ALA A 251 -19.34 15.15 4.90
CA ALA A 251 -18.02 15.06 4.30
C ALA A 251 -18.04 15.39 2.81
#